data_0e9244f626cc21dd1d2f45a3279c636b
#
_entry.id   0e9244f626cc21dd1d2f45a3279c636b
#
_cell.length_a   1.000
_cell.length_b   1.000
_cell.length_c   1.000
_cell.angle_alpha   90.00
_cell.angle_beta   90.00
_cell.angle_gamma   90.00
#
_symmetry.space_group_name_H-M   'P 1'
#
loop_
_entity.id
_entity.type
_entity.pdbx_description
1 polymer ?
#
loop_
_entity_poly.entity_id
_entity_poly.type
_entity_poly.pdbx_seq_one_letter_code
_entity_poly.pdbx_strand_id
1 'polypeptide(L)'
;MLQNRYAEVFSKYGDKNSQFSKYFKNSKISGVTINDGVCSFKVVPASSVEFDTFTKEMQVTLDAHYEYLDNLNLPKAGGITIEEVLAVWIALRYILSTISVVLDWDKPISRKEELSDIPRKVNKEHLVDVFSQLCIFDKGKIERALSLLVNDRKKNKYLWESPIYDIKDHYVIAIFSVVDAQIYNLIDSIIKRGGVDLDVRGKMFERYLHRIIPNCNKQGYKVVMPQQQQFKGEEIDILISLKDLVIVADAKCIRHSMEANNRHDDWNTIIHASEQATKKLEYVKSHQEEFEPLIGDYSKKQFMPLVVTNYPFYTGCDVDGIYVIDSHSLIAYLRTGSVALRQMDAYNSLVSGKFLYTTETEMSSNFFDYCKHNPVKEYLMPHIQMVEYPLNTNKNAPVTSVGPTFHMSIKGEEADNSSDGKCVDHE
;
A
#
# COMPACT_ATOMS: atom_id res chain seq x y z
N MET A 1 -0.20 -11.67 1.94
CA MET A 1 -0.96 -10.94 0.88
C MET A 1 -0.08 -9.93 0.16
N LEU A 2 0.54 -8.99 0.86
CA LEU A 2 1.55 -8.09 0.31
C LEU A 2 2.64 -8.87 -0.46
N GLN A 3 3.18 -9.94 0.12
CA GLN A 3 4.26 -10.72 -0.49
C GLN A 3 3.89 -11.39 -1.83
N ASN A 4 2.66 -11.86 -2.03
CA ASN A 4 2.27 -12.46 -3.31
C ASN A 4 2.21 -11.43 -4.44
N ARG A 5 1.67 -10.25 -4.16
CA ARG A 5 1.63 -9.19 -5.14
C ARG A 5 3.01 -8.58 -5.36
N TYR A 6 3.80 -8.39 -4.32
CA TYR A 6 5.19 -8.01 -4.44
C TYR A 6 5.96 -9.01 -5.31
N ALA A 7 5.80 -10.32 -5.10
CA ALA A 7 6.45 -11.34 -5.90
C ALA A 7 5.96 -11.34 -7.36
N GLU A 8 4.66 -11.19 -7.61
CA GLU A 8 4.10 -11.09 -8.97
C GLU A 8 4.61 -9.84 -9.68
N VAL A 9 4.60 -8.70 -8.98
CA VAL A 9 5.09 -7.44 -9.52
C VAL A 9 6.60 -7.46 -9.67
N PHE A 10 7.35 -8.02 -8.72
CA PHE A 10 8.80 -8.20 -8.86
C PHE A 10 9.15 -9.14 -10.03
N SER A 11 8.41 -10.22 -10.25
CA SER A 11 8.62 -11.08 -11.43
C SER A 11 8.30 -10.34 -12.74
N LYS A 12 7.34 -9.44 -12.72
CA LYS A 12 7.00 -8.58 -13.86
C LYS A 12 8.10 -7.56 -14.18
N TYR A 13 8.83 -7.08 -13.15
CA TYR A 13 9.85 -6.05 -13.28
C TYR A 13 11.28 -6.56 -13.04
N GLY A 14 11.50 -7.86 -12.79
CA GLY A 14 12.79 -8.43 -12.36
C GLY A 14 13.97 -7.99 -13.23
N ASP A 15 13.82 -8.06 -14.56
CA ASP A 15 14.82 -7.65 -15.54
C ASP A 15 14.48 -6.34 -16.29
N LYS A 16 13.35 -5.70 -15.94
CA LYS A 16 12.92 -4.46 -16.59
C LYS A 16 13.15 -3.28 -15.65
N ASN A 17 13.58 -2.16 -16.25
CA ASN A 17 13.62 -0.90 -15.52
C ASN A 17 12.24 -0.53 -15.02
N SER A 18 12.15 -0.06 -13.77
CA SER A 18 10.91 0.53 -13.22
C SER A 18 10.42 1.66 -14.11
N GLN A 19 9.11 1.87 -14.18
CA GLN A 19 8.53 3.03 -14.87
C GLN A 19 9.03 4.36 -14.30
N PHE A 20 9.47 4.36 -13.04
CA PHE A 20 10.09 5.53 -12.41
C PHE A 20 11.45 5.87 -13.01
N SER A 21 12.18 4.92 -13.60
CA SER A 21 13.51 5.17 -14.19
C SER A 21 13.47 6.27 -15.24
N LYS A 22 12.33 6.46 -15.93
CA LYS A 22 12.14 7.55 -16.90
C LYS A 22 12.24 8.95 -16.30
N TYR A 23 12.07 9.11 -14.99
CA TYR A 23 12.11 10.40 -14.30
C TYR A 23 13.50 10.82 -13.85
N PHE A 24 14.51 9.95 -14.02
CA PHE A 24 15.84 10.17 -13.49
C PHE A 24 16.90 10.29 -14.58
N LYS A 25 17.92 11.06 -14.28
CA LYS A 25 19.12 11.19 -15.10
C LYS A 25 20.16 10.15 -14.66
N ASN A 26 21.05 9.78 -15.57
CA ASN A 26 22.21 8.94 -15.25
C ASN A 26 23.23 9.77 -14.46
N SER A 27 23.00 9.91 -13.17
CA SER A 27 23.79 10.71 -12.24
C SER A 27 23.76 10.09 -10.84
N LYS A 28 24.79 10.41 -10.06
CA LYS A 28 24.94 9.92 -8.69
C LYS A 28 25.51 10.97 -7.76
N ILE A 29 25.32 10.77 -6.46
CA ILE A 29 25.99 11.54 -5.43
C ILE A 29 27.39 10.95 -5.23
N SER A 30 28.43 11.76 -5.45
CA SER A 30 29.84 11.38 -5.30
C SER A 30 30.45 11.84 -3.98
N GLY A 31 29.77 12.68 -3.24
CA GLY A 31 30.25 13.17 -1.96
C GLY A 31 29.20 13.96 -1.20
N VAL A 32 29.27 13.86 0.11
CA VAL A 32 28.46 14.61 1.08
C VAL A 32 29.41 15.34 2.00
N THR A 33 29.20 16.65 2.18
CA THR A 33 29.93 17.46 3.17
C THR A 33 28.93 18.02 4.18
N ILE A 34 29.32 18.06 5.46
CA ILE A 34 28.52 18.59 6.55
C ILE A 34 29.32 19.68 7.24
N ASN A 35 28.87 20.93 7.12
CA ASN A 35 29.46 22.10 7.75
C ASN A 35 28.42 22.79 8.62
N ASP A 36 28.69 22.95 9.90
CA ASP A 36 27.77 23.59 10.87
C ASP A 36 26.34 23.00 10.84
N GLY A 37 26.22 21.67 10.68
CA GLY A 37 24.96 20.97 10.58
C GLY A 37 24.22 21.16 9.25
N VAL A 38 24.83 21.82 8.26
CA VAL A 38 24.29 21.98 6.90
C VAL A 38 24.94 20.97 5.96
N CYS A 39 24.10 20.15 5.33
CA CYS A 39 24.53 19.17 4.34
C CYS A 39 24.62 19.80 2.94
N SER A 40 25.67 19.45 2.22
CA SER A 40 25.84 19.76 0.80
C SER A 40 26.22 18.48 0.03
N PHE A 41 25.75 18.38 -1.20
CA PHE A 41 25.89 17.18 -2.02
C PHE A 41 26.58 17.50 -3.33
N LYS A 42 27.49 16.63 -3.75
CA LYS A 42 28.15 16.72 -5.06
C LYS A 42 27.56 15.66 -5.97
N VAL A 43 26.91 16.09 -7.05
CA VAL A 43 26.37 15.21 -8.09
C VAL A 43 27.36 15.09 -9.23
N VAL A 44 27.51 13.89 -9.78
CA VAL A 44 28.35 13.60 -10.96
C VAL A 44 27.59 12.69 -11.92
N PRO A 45 27.94 12.68 -13.22
CA PRO A 45 27.41 11.69 -14.16
C PRO A 45 27.71 10.25 -13.71
N ALA A 46 26.81 9.33 -14.03
CA ALA A 46 26.94 7.89 -13.79
C ALA A 46 26.58 7.11 -15.05
N SER A 47 26.98 5.85 -15.12
CA SER A 47 26.65 4.95 -16.24
C SER A 47 25.19 4.50 -16.23
N SER A 48 24.57 4.48 -15.04
CA SER A 48 23.19 4.06 -14.80
C SER A 48 22.57 4.87 -13.68
N VAL A 49 21.24 4.71 -13.50
CA VAL A 49 20.53 5.22 -12.33
C VAL A 49 20.86 4.35 -11.12
N GLU A 50 21.52 4.93 -10.10
CA GLU A 50 22.02 4.15 -8.94
C GLU A 50 20.94 3.82 -7.87
N PHE A 51 19.73 4.35 -7.99
CA PHE A 51 18.65 4.13 -7.03
C PHE A 51 17.53 3.24 -7.59
N ASP A 52 17.89 2.30 -8.46
CA ASP A 52 16.95 1.36 -9.10
C ASP A 52 16.14 0.54 -8.07
N THR A 53 16.74 0.15 -6.95
CA THR A 53 16.05 -0.56 -5.87
C THR A 53 14.89 0.26 -5.30
N PHE A 54 15.08 1.55 -5.05
CA PHE A 54 14.01 2.43 -4.53
C PHE A 54 12.92 2.67 -5.57
N THR A 55 13.28 2.75 -6.85
CA THR A 55 12.31 2.89 -7.94
C THR A 55 11.45 1.64 -8.09
N LYS A 56 12.04 0.46 -7.97
CA LYS A 56 11.34 -0.82 -8.03
C LYS A 56 10.40 -1.00 -6.84
N GLU A 57 10.87 -0.71 -5.62
CA GLU A 57 10.05 -0.76 -4.40
C GLU A 57 8.81 0.14 -4.51
N MET A 58 8.98 1.38 -4.96
CA MET A 58 7.87 2.31 -5.16
C MET A 58 6.91 1.82 -6.23
N GLN A 59 7.42 1.31 -7.36
CA GLN A 59 6.59 0.76 -8.43
C GLN A 59 5.74 -0.41 -7.93
N VAL A 60 6.36 -1.33 -7.19
CA VAL A 60 5.66 -2.46 -6.57
C VAL A 60 4.54 -1.99 -5.67
N THR A 61 4.80 -0.97 -4.84
CA THR A 61 3.79 -0.42 -3.93
C THR A 61 2.62 0.20 -4.68
N LEU A 62 2.89 0.97 -5.72
CA LEU A 62 1.83 1.58 -6.55
C LEU A 62 1.01 0.52 -7.27
N ASP A 63 1.65 -0.41 -7.96
CA ASP A 63 0.96 -1.48 -8.69
C ASP A 63 0.19 -2.41 -7.74
N ALA A 64 0.67 -2.54 -6.48
CA ALA A 64 0.01 -3.38 -5.50
C ALA A 64 -1.28 -2.76 -4.94
N HIS A 65 -1.34 -1.46 -4.72
CA HIS A 65 -2.42 -0.86 -3.94
C HIS A 65 -3.01 0.41 -4.54
N TYR A 66 -2.33 1.01 -5.52
CA TYR A 66 -2.69 2.31 -6.08
C TYR A 66 -2.81 2.30 -7.61
N GLU A 67 -2.87 1.12 -8.25
CA GLU A 67 -3.00 1.00 -9.71
C GLU A 67 -4.22 1.77 -10.26
N TYR A 68 -5.25 1.96 -9.43
CA TYR A 68 -6.42 2.76 -9.77
C TYR A 68 -6.15 4.28 -9.85
N LEU A 69 -4.99 4.75 -9.35
CA LEU A 69 -4.58 6.16 -9.35
C LEU A 69 -3.61 6.50 -10.51
N ASP A 70 -3.47 5.61 -11.49
CA ASP A 70 -2.57 5.80 -12.61
C ASP A 70 -2.75 7.19 -13.24
N ASN A 71 -1.64 7.94 -13.39
CA ASN A 71 -1.60 9.30 -13.89
C ASN A 71 -2.46 10.32 -13.11
N LEU A 72 -2.66 10.12 -11.81
CA LEU A 72 -3.44 11.05 -11.00
C LEU A 72 -2.78 12.43 -10.92
N ASN A 73 -3.45 13.44 -11.48
CA ASN A 73 -3.05 14.84 -11.35
C ASN A 73 -3.42 15.39 -9.97
N LEU A 74 -2.54 16.22 -9.42
CA LEU A 74 -2.70 16.89 -8.12
C LEU A 74 -3.01 18.38 -8.33
N PRO A 75 -4.29 18.78 -8.30
CA PRO A 75 -4.70 20.13 -8.69
C PRO A 75 -4.07 21.25 -7.87
N LYS A 76 -3.97 21.07 -6.55
CA LYS A 76 -3.36 22.06 -5.64
C LYS A 76 -1.85 22.19 -5.78
N ALA A 77 -1.20 21.25 -6.48
CA ALA A 77 0.22 21.30 -6.79
C ALA A 77 0.50 21.68 -8.26
N GLY A 78 -0.41 22.43 -8.88
CA GLY A 78 -0.24 22.89 -10.26
C GLY A 78 -0.32 21.79 -11.30
N GLY A 79 -1.07 20.71 -11.02
CA GLY A 79 -1.32 19.62 -11.96
C GLY A 79 -0.15 18.65 -12.16
N ILE A 80 0.84 18.65 -11.28
CA ILE A 80 1.86 17.57 -11.28
C ILE A 80 1.19 16.24 -10.94
N THR A 81 1.73 15.15 -11.47
CA THR A 81 1.19 13.82 -11.18
C THR A 81 1.74 13.26 -9.87
N ILE A 82 1.03 12.29 -9.29
CA ILE A 82 1.50 11.61 -8.08
C ILE A 82 2.85 10.92 -8.30
N GLU A 83 3.06 10.32 -9.47
CA GLU A 83 4.30 9.65 -9.82
C GLU A 83 5.48 10.63 -9.87
N GLU A 84 5.25 11.86 -10.34
CA GLU A 84 6.27 12.90 -10.36
C GLU A 84 6.68 13.34 -8.94
N VAL A 85 5.70 13.44 -8.01
CA VAL A 85 6.01 13.71 -6.60
C VAL A 85 6.77 12.55 -5.96
N LEU A 86 6.35 11.32 -6.24
CA LEU A 86 7.02 10.13 -5.74
C LEU A 86 8.43 9.96 -6.32
N ALA A 87 8.68 10.40 -7.56
CA ALA A 87 10.04 10.44 -8.10
C ALA A 87 10.94 11.41 -7.31
N VAL A 88 10.43 12.59 -6.93
CA VAL A 88 11.19 13.51 -6.04
C VAL A 88 11.39 12.89 -4.66
N TRP A 89 10.42 12.16 -4.13
CA TRP A 89 10.56 11.40 -2.89
C TRP A 89 11.63 10.32 -2.96
N ILE A 90 11.68 9.55 -4.04
CA ILE A 90 12.71 8.53 -4.29
C ILE A 90 14.09 9.18 -4.31
N ALA A 91 14.24 10.31 -5.00
CA ALA A 91 15.50 11.06 -5.01
C ALA A 91 15.88 11.57 -3.60
N LEU A 92 14.90 12.03 -2.80
CA LEU A 92 15.12 12.41 -1.41
C LEU A 92 15.62 11.24 -0.58
N ARG A 93 14.98 10.08 -0.70
CA ARG A 93 15.37 8.85 0.01
C ARG A 93 16.80 8.42 -0.38
N TYR A 94 17.13 8.50 -1.65
CA TYR A 94 18.50 8.24 -2.15
C TYR A 94 19.53 9.21 -1.54
N ILE A 95 19.27 10.52 -1.55
CA ILE A 95 20.13 11.52 -0.93
C ILE A 95 20.38 11.20 0.55
N LEU A 96 19.32 10.85 1.29
CA LEU A 96 19.41 10.58 2.72
C LEU A 96 20.11 9.25 3.01
N SER A 97 19.96 8.24 2.16
CA SER A 97 20.71 6.99 2.28
C SER A 97 22.23 7.20 2.14
N THR A 98 22.66 8.14 1.30
CA THR A 98 24.10 8.50 1.22
C THR A 98 24.63 9.20 2.48
N ILE A 99 23.79 9.96 3.17
CA ILE A 99 24.13 10.52 4.47
C ILE A 99 24.28 9.43 5.54
N SER A 100 23.37 8.46 5.56
CA SER A 100 23.40 7.37 6.54
C SER A 100 24.69 6.54 6.44
N VAL A 101 25.17 6.28 5.23
CA VAL A 101 26.45 5.57 5.03
C VAL A 101 27.65 6.37 5.58
N VAL A 102 27.63 7.69 5.44
CA VAL A 102 28.71 8.56 5.97
C VAL A 102 28.70 8.62 7.50
N LEU A 103 27.54 8.43 8.12
CA LEU A 103 27.37 8.54 9.59
C LEU A 103 27.71 7.24 10.35
N ASP A 104 28.07 6.14 9.64
CA ASP A 104 28.45 4.85 10.25
C ASP A 104 27.47 4.40 11.35
N TRP A 105 26.21 4.16 10.93
CA TRP A 105 25.08 3.81 11.83
C TRP A 105 25.26 2.49 12.59
N ASP A 106 26.26 1.67 12.21
CA ASP A 106 26.56 0.41 12.89
C ASP A 106 27.25 0.60 14.25
N LYS A 107 27.65 1.86 14.57
CA LYS A 107 28.19 2.16 15.89
C LYS A 107 27.08 2.47 16.89
N PRO A 108 27.17 1.96 18.11
CA PRO A 108 26.18 2.26 19.14
C PRO A 108 26.13 3.77 19.42
N ILE A 109 24.96 4.36 19.19
CA ILE A 109 24.68 5.78 19.38
C ILE A 109 24.87 6.15 20.86
N SER A 110 25.86 6.97 21.18
CA SER A 110 25.99 7.55 22.52
C SER A 110 24.95 8.64 22.70
N ARG A 111 24.03 8.41 23.61
CA ARG A 111 22.65 8.97 23.68
C ARG A 111 22.48 10.50 23.71
N LYS A 112 23.50 11.34 23.79
CA LYS A 112 23.34 12.78 23.96
C LYS A 112 23.85 13.66 22.82
N GLU A 113 24.92 13.29 22.16
CA GLU A 113 25.54 14.12 21.12
C GLU A 113 24.99 13.85 19.72
N GLU A 114 24.43 12.66 19.50
CA GLU A 114 24.01 12.20 18.18
C GLU A 114 22.54 12.49 17.87
N LEU A 115 21.67 12.66 18.88
CA LEU A 115 20.27 13.08 18.67
C LEU A 115 20.15 14.54 18.17
N SER A 116 21.13 15.40 18.49
CA SER A 116 21.18 16.76 17.96
C SER A 116 21.48 16.81 16.46
N ASP A 117 22.04 15.73 15.93
CA ASP A 117 22.45 15.62 14.52
C ASP A 117 21.40 15.00 13.60
N ILE A 118 20.31 14.46 14.14
CA ILE A 118 19.30 13.71 13.39
C ILE A 118 18.49 14.55 12.37
N PRO A 119 18.02 15.78 12.68
CA PRO A 119 17.49 16.65 11.64
C PRO A 119 18.64 17.33 10.88
N ARG A 120 18.78 17.06 9.59
CA ARG A 120 19.80 17.70 8.76
C ARG A 120 19.24 18.92 8.06
N LYS A 121 19.97 20.02 8.13
CA LYS A 121 19.68 21.25 7.39
C LYS A 121 20.28 21.13 6.00
N VAL A 122 19.49 21.48 5.00
CA VAL A 122 19.97 21.61 3.61
C VAL A 122 19.50 22.96 3.10
N ASN A 123 20.37 23.71 2.44
CA ASN A 123 19.94 24.95 1.79
C ASN A 123 18.91 24.62 0.70
N LYS A 124 17.83 25.40 0.61
CA LYS A 124 16.70 25.12 -0.29
C LYS A 124 17.11 25.14 -1.76
N GLU A 125 17.81 26.18 -2.18
CA GLU A 125 18.26 26.32 -3.56
C GLU A 125 19.21 25.18 -3.94
N HIS A 126 20.15 24.86 -3.03
CA HIS A 126 21.07 23.75 -3.24
C HIS A 126 20.33 22.41 -3.37
N LEU A 127 19.32 22.13 -2.54
CA LEU A 127 18.54 20.89 -2.63
C LEU A 127 17.78 20.81 -3.96
N VAL A 128 17.15 21.92 -4.38
CA VAL A 128 16.49 21.99 -5.69
C VAL A 128 17.47 21.79 -6.84
N ASP A 129 18.68 22.34 -6.74
CA ASP A 129 19.74 22.14 -7.73
C ASP A 129 20.21 20.67 -7.79
N VAL A 130 20.37 20.03 -6.64
CA VAL A 130 20.68 18.59 -6.56
C VAL A 130 19.59 17.75 -7.23
N PHE A 131 18.32 18.01 -6.91
CA PHE A 131 17.22 17.30 -7.56
C PHE A 131 17.16 17.56 -9.07
N SER A 132 17.43 18.78 -9.52
CA SER A 132 17.46 19.08 -10.96
C SER A 132 18.59 18.37 -11.71
N GLN A 133 19.64 17.92 -11.01
CA GLN A 133 20.72 17.11 -11.56
C GLN A 133 20.40 15.60 -11.50
N LEU A 134 19.62 15.15 -10.53
CA LEU A 134 19.19 13.75 -10.39
C LEU A 134 17.94 13.42 -11.22
N CYS A 135 16.98 14.34 -11.28
CA CYS A 135 15.69 14.16 -11.96
C CYS A 135 15.66 14.95 -13.30
N ILE A 136 14.74 14.55 -14.18
CA ILE A 136 14.51 15.25 -15.46
C ILE A 136 13.66 16.51 -15.32
N PHE A 137 13.17 16.82 -14.13
CA PHE A 137 12.26 17.92 -13.86
C PHE A 137 12.94 19.27 -13.83
N ASP A 138 12.20 20.32 -14.21
CA ASP A 138 12.60 21.69 -13.95
C ASP A 138 12.47 22.04 -12.45
N LYS A 139 13.17 23.12 -12.05
CA LYS A 139 13.20 23.56 -10.65
C LYS A 139 11.80 23.87 -10.10
N GLY A 140 10.92 24.50 -10.90
CA GLY A 140 9.57 24.83 -10.45
C GLY A 140 8.70 23.58 -10.20
N LYS A 141 8.88 22.51 -10.97
CA LYS A 141 8.20 21.24 -10.72
C LYS A 141 8.74 20.58 -9.45
N ILE A 142 10.06 20.60 -9.22
CA ILE A 142 10.69 20.09 -8.01
C ILE A 142 10.16 20.83 -6.78
N GLU A 143 10.11 22.16 -6.81
CA GLU A 143 9.60 22.99 -5.72
C GLU A 143 8.13 22.67 -5.38
N ARG A 144 7.28 22.50 -6.40
CA ARG A 144 5.88 22.07 -6.20
C ARG A 144 5.79 20.69 -5.57
N ALA A 145 6.60 19.73 -6.01
CA ALA A 145 6.65 18.40 -5.41
C ALA A 145 7.12 18.46 -3.96
N LEU A 146 8.20 19.20 -3.67
CA LEU A 146 8.71 19.39 -2.32
C LEU A 146 7.69 20.07 -1.40
N SER A 147 6.88 21.00 -1.91
CA SER A 147 5.83 21.67 -1.12
C SER A 147 4.80 20.70 -0.55
N LEU A 148 4.56 19.56 -1.22
CA LEU A 148 3.67 18.50 -0.73
C LEU A 148 4.34 17.65 0.36
N LEU A 149 5.66 17.69 0.50
CA LEU A 149 6.44 16.96 1.50
C LEU A 149 6.81 17.83 2.72
N VAL A 150 6.59 19.15 2.62
CA VAL A 150 6.86 20.09 3.72
C VAL A 150 5.79 19.98 4.80
N ASN A 151 6.20 19.92 6.04
CA ASN A 151 5.31 19.84 7.20
C ASN A 151 4.60 21.18 7.49
N ASP A 152 3.29 21.19 7.39
CA ASP A 152 2.46 22.28 7.92
C ASP A 152 2.17 21.99 9.40
N ARG A 153 2.92 22.64 10.30
CA ARG A 153 2.84 22.44 11.76
C ARG A 153 1.42 22.54 12.32
N LYS A 154 0.51 23.18 11.62
CA LYS A 154 -0.89 23.34 12.07
C LYS A 154 -1.78 22.19 11.61
N LYS A 155 -1.43 21.51 10.52
CA LYS A 155 -2.28 20.51 9.87
C LYS A 155 -1.73 19.10 9.93
N ASN A 156 -0.39 18.95 9.93
CA ASN A 156 0.27 17.66 9.90
C ASN A 156 0.72 17.24 11.29
N LYS A 157 0.25 16.10 11.74
CA LYS A 157 0.59 15.55 13.05
C LYS A 157 1.88 14.72 13.02
N TYR A 158 2.21 14.15 11.84
CA TYR A 158 3.22 13.11 11.72
C TYR A 158 4.33 13.48 10.74
N LEU A 159 5.57 13.19 11.12
CA LEU A 159 6.75 13.43 10.30
C LEU A 159 6.85 12.48 9.10
N TRP A 160 6.37 11.27 9.22
CA TRP A 160 6.37 10.31 8.11
C TRP A 160 5.40 10.66 6.98
N GLU A 161 4.41 11.53 7.24
CA GLU A 161 3.55 12.08 6.19
C GLU A 161 4.16 13.29 5.49
N SER A 162 5.02 14.03 6.22
CA SER A 162 5.61 15.28 5.76
C SER A 162 6.92 15.55 6.51
N PRO A 163 8.02 14.92 6.08
CA PRO A 163 9.27 14.88 6.84
C PRO A 163 10.14 16.14 6.73
N ILE A 164 9.73 17.12 5.93
CA ILE A 164 10.51 18.33 5.65
C ILE A 164 9.93 19.50 6.44
N TYR A 165 10.75 20.14 7.25
CA TYR A 165 10.43 21.43 7.84
C TYR A 165 11.03 22.56 7.03
N ASP A 166 10.20 23.54 6.71
CA ASP A 166 10.60 24.77 6.06
C ASP A 166 11.05 25.79 7.13
N ILE A 167 12.34 26.16 7.14
CA ILE A 167 12.93 27.10 8.09
C ILE A 167 13.79 28.12 7.34
N LYS A 168 13.22 29.29 7.06
CA LYS A 168 13.89 30.36 6.33
C LYS A 168 14.51 29.86 5.01
N ASP A 169 15.84 29.90 4.89
CA ASP A 169 16.58 29.52 3.68
C ASP A 169 16.96 28.03 3.64
N HIS A 170 16.49 27.24 4.62
CA HIS A 170 16.85 25.85 4.77
C HIS A 170 15.63 24.95 4.88
N TYR A 171 15.76 23.75 4.41
CA TYR A 171 14.94 22.61 4.81
C TYR A 171 15.64 21.85 5.93
N VAL A 172 14.87 21.46 6.95
CA VAL A 172 15.28 20.52 7.99
C VAL A 172 14.55 19.21 7.71
N ILE A 173 15.29 18.14 7.47
CA ILE A 173 14.73 16.87 7.03
C ILE A 173 14.90 15.84 8.14
N ALA A 174 13.80 15.22 8.56
CA ALA A 174 13.80 14.12 9.50
C ALA A 174 14.20 12.83 8.77
N ILE A 175 15.49 12.45 8.84
CA ILE A 175 16.07 11.36 8.04
C ILE A 175 15.30 10.05 8.25
N PHE A 176 15.07 9.63 9.51
CA PHE A 176 14.35 8.40 9.80
C PHE A 176 12.93 8.38 9.24
N SER A 177 12.25 9.54 9.27
CA SER A 177 10.90 9.64 8.71
C SER A 177 10.85 9.50 7.19
N VAL A 178 12.00 9.58 6.51
CA VAL A 178 12.11 9.32 5.07
C VAL A 178 12.58 7.89 4.81
N VAL A 179 13.61 7.44 5.50
CA VAL A 179 14.19 6.10 5.30
C VAL A 179 13.22 5.02 5.70
N ASP A 180 12.57 5.17 6.87
CA ASP A 180 11.60 4.23 7.43
C ASP A 180 10.14 4.64 7.17
N ALA A 181 9.92 5.49 6.17
CA ALA A 181 8.58 5.99 5.85
C ALA A 181 7.61 4.87 5.54
N GLN A 182 6.46 4.94 6.16
CA GLN A 182 5.33 4.11 5.75
C GLN A 182 4.73 4.68 4.46
N ILE A 183 5.13 4.12 3.34
CA ILE A 183 4.84 4.59 1.98
C ILE A 183 3.34 4.84 1.75
N TYR A 184 2.46 3.99 2.30
CA TYR A 184 1.01 4.15 2.16
C TYR A 184 0.50 5.45 2.76
N ASN A 185 0.94 5.79 3.97
CA ASN A 185 0.54 7.03 4.64
C ASN A 185 1.07 8.25 3.90
N LEU A 186 2.29 8.16 3.39
CA LEU A 186 2.89 9.20 2.56
C LEU A 186 2.06 9.45 1.30
N ILE A 187 1.70 8.39 0.56
CA ILE A 187 0.91 8.48 -0.66
C ILE A 187 -0.46 9.10 -0.36
N ASP A 188 -1.16 8.61 0.66
CA ASP A 188 -2.47 9.16 1.06
C ASP A 188 -2.37 10.63 1.49
N SER A 189 -1.30 11.02 2.18
CA SER A 189 -1.04 12.41 2.55
C SER A 189 -0.78 13.30 1.33
N ILE A 190 0.05 12.85 0.39
CA ILE A 190 0.33 13.56 -0.88
C ILE A 190 -0.96 13.77 -1.65
N ILE A 191 -1.79 12.75 -1.82
CA ILE A 191 -3.06 12.81 -2.56
C ILE A 191 -4.00 13.84 -1.91
N LYS A 192 -4.19 13.77 -0.59
CA LYS A 192 -5.03 14.71 0.17
C LYS A 192 -4.54 16.14 0.04
N ARG A 193 -3.24 16.37 0.19
CA ARG A 193 -2.61 17.69 0.08
C ARG A 193 -2.63 18.20 -1.35
N GLY A 194 -2.51 17.32 -2.32
CA GLY A 194 -2.66 17.60 -3.74
C GLY A 194 -4.06 18.02 -4.16
N GLY A 195 -5.04 17.91 -3.25
CA GLY A 195 -6.42 18.35 -3.45
C GLY A 195 -7.34 17.32 -4.08
N VAL A 196 -7.02 16.04 -3.90
CA VAL A 196 -7.90 14.93 -4.31
C VAL A 196 -8.56 14.34 -3.08
N ASP A 197 -9.87 14.35 -3.06
CA ASP A 197 -10.69 13.81 -1.97
C ASP A 197 -11.01 12.31 -2.15
N LEU A 198 -11.68 11.73 -1.16
CA LEU A 198 -12.04 10.30 -1.18
C LEU A 198 -13.10 9.99 -2.24
N ASP A 199 -14.02 10.90 -2.53
CA ASP A 199 -15.09 10.66 -3.51
C ASP A 199 -14.50 10.52 -4.92
N VAL A 200 -13.54 11.39 -5.27
CA VAL A 200 -12.81 11.28 -6.54
C VAL A 200 -12.04 9.95 -6.60
N ARG A 201 -11.39 9.57 -5.50
CA ARG A 201 -10.66 8.30 -5.41
C ARG A 201 -11.60 7.10 -5.52
N GLY A 202 -12.77 7.16 -4.89
CA GLY A 202 -13.81 6.14 -4.98
C GLY A 202 -14.23 5.88 -6.43
N LYS A 203 -14.59 6.94 -7.15
CA LYS A 203 -14.94 6.86 -8.58
C LYS A 203 -13.81 6.35 -9.48
N MET A 204 -12.55 6.65 -9.14
CA MET A 204 -11.40 6.08 -9.86
C MET A 204 -11.26 4.58 -9.56
N PHE A 205 -11.46 4.18 -8.32
CA PHE A 205 -11.40 2.79 -7.90
C PHE A 205 -12.50 1.94 -8.56
N GLU A 206 -13.73 2.40 -8.58
CA GLU A 206 -14.84 1.75 -9.29
C GLU A 206 -14.53 1.58 -10.79
N ARG A 207 -14.10 2.66 -11.45
CA ARG A 207 -13.69 2.61 -12.87
C ARG A 207 -12.55 1.64 -13.12
N TYR A 208 -11.59 1.56 -12.21
CA TYR A 208 -10.52 0.57 -12.27
C TYR A 208 -11.08 -0.87 -12.22
N LEU A 209 -11.97 -1.16 -11.29
CA LEU A 209 -12.60 -2.48 -11.16
C LEU A 209 -13.40 -2.85 -12.40
N HIS A 210 -14.18 -1.91 -12.95
CA HIS A 210 -14.92 -2.08 -14.21
C HIS A 210 -14.02 -2.36 -15.42
N ARG A 211 -12.81 -1.82 -15.42
CA ARG A 211 -11.81 -2.08 -16.48
C ARG A 211 -11.15 -3.45 -16.33
N ILE A 212 -10.84 -3.86 -15.11
CA ILE A 212 -9.99 -5.03 -14.87
C ILE A 212 -10.80 -6.32 -14.74
N ILE A 213 -11.92 -6.33 -14.04
CA ILE A 213 -12.69 -7.53 -13.75
C ILE A 213 -13.16 -8.25 -15.02
N PRO A 214 -13.69 -7.59 -16.07
CA PRO A 214 -14.09 -8.27 -17.31
C PRO A 214 -12.95 -9.00 -18.03
N ASN A 215 -11.70 -8.60 -17.74
CA ASN A 215 -10.49 -9.20 -18.31
C ASN A 215 -9.89 -10.32 -17.44
N CYS A 216 -10.57 -10.73 -16.37
CA CYS A 216 -10.11 -11.78 -15.46
C CYS A 216 -10.48 -13.20 -15.92
N ASN A 217 -10.60 -13.45 -17.22
CA ASN A 217 -10.97 -14.74 -17.78
C ASN A 217 -9.78 -15.54 -18.36
N LYS A 218 -8.58 -15.32 -17.85
CA LYS A 218 -7.34 -15.88 -18.41
C LYS A 218 -7.32 -17.43 -18.51
N GLN A 219 -8.11 -18.11 -17.66
CA GLN A 219 -8.28 -19.57 -17.71
C GLN A 219 -9.40 -20.03 -18.65
N GLY A 220 -10.06 -19.11 -19.37
CA GLY A 220 -11.18 -19.41 -20.24
C GLY A 220 -12.53 -19.53 -19.53
N TYR A 221 -12.57 -19.37 -18.21
CA TYR A 221 -13.82 -19.37 -17.45
C TYR A 221 -14.52 -18.02 -17.55
N LYS A 222 -15.83 -18.09 -17.78
CA LYS A 222 -16.60 -16.88 -18.07
C LYS A 222 -16.84 -16.05 -16.81
N VAL A 223 -16.29 -14.83 -16.81
CA VAL A 223 -16.59 -13.77 -15.84
C VAL A 223 -17.37 -12.69 -16.59
N VAL A 224 -18.61 -12.47 -16.22
CA VAL A 224 -19.45 -11.41 -16.81
C VAL A 224 -19.60 -10.29 -15.81
N MET A 225 -19.24 -9.09 -16.23
CA MET A 225 -19.49 -7.85 -15.48
C MET A 225 -20.12 -6.84 -16.42
N PRO A 226 -21.44 -6.57 -16.29
CA PRO A 226 -22.12 -5.56 -17.08
C PRO A 226 -21.48 -4.18 -16.89
N GLN A 227 -21.37 -3.43 -17.98
CA GLN A 227 -20.83 -2.07 -17.93
C GLN A 227 -21.88 -1.06 -17.42
N GLN A 228 -23.14 -1.42 -17.46
CA GLN A 228 -24.22 -0.61 -16.92
C GLN A 228 -24.18 -0.67 -15.39
N GLN A 229 -24.14 0.47 -14.76
CA GLN A 229 -24.17 0.64 -13.30
C GLN A 229 -25.49 1.25 -12.81
N GLN A 230 -26.13 2.09 -13.63
CA GLN A 230 -27.38 2.75 -13.30
C GLN A 230 -28.57 1.93 -13.78
N PHE A 231 -29.44 1.58 -12.86
CA PHE A 231 -30.68 0.87 -13.08
C PHE A 231 -31.87 1.75 -12.63
N LYS A 232 -33.08 1.34 -12.86
CA LYS A 232 -34.28 2.20 -12.69
C LYS A 232 -34.46 2.78 -11.29
N GLY A 233 -33.88 2.18 -10.28
CA GLY A 233 -34.04 2.62 -8.90
C GLY A 233 -32.76 2.55 -8.06
N GLU A 234 -31.66 2.01 -8.60
CA GLU A 234 -30.46 1.75 -7.82
C GLU A 234 -29.20 1.88 -8.66
N GLU A 235 -28.08 2.26 -8.02
CA GLU A 235 -26.76 2.22 -8.58
C GLU A 235 -26.01 1.00 -8.05
N ILE A 236 -25.56 0.12 -8.95
CA ILE A 236 -24.81 -1.09 -8.60
C ILE A 236 -23.34 -0.89 -8.95
N ASP A 237 -22.47 -0.75 -7.97
CA ASP A 237 -21.05 -0.51 -8.21
C ASP A 237 -20.40 -1.70 -8.91
N ILE A 238 -20.67 -2.93 -8.43
CA ILE A 238 -20.08 -4.15 -8.95
C ILE A 238 -21.16 -5.24 -9.04
N LEU A 239 -21.36 -5.75 -10.25
CA LEU A 239 -22.21 -6.90 -10.52
C LEU A 239 -21.40 -7.93 -11.32
N ILE A 240 -21.03 -9.06 -10.69
CA ILE A 240 -20.26 -10.12 -11.34
C ILE A 240 -21.11 -11.36 -11.45
N SER A 241 -21.24 -11.91 -12.65
CA SER A 241 -21.88 -13.20 -12.87
C SER A 241 -20.84 -14.25 -13.26
N LEU A 242 -20.70 -15.24 -12.40
CA LEU A 242 -20.01 -16.51 -12.66
C LEU A 242 -21.02 -17.56 -13.11
N LYS A 243 -20.58 -18.80 -13.37
CA LYS A 243 -21.45 -19.87 -13.83
C LYS A 243 -22.68 -20.07 -12.93
N ASP A 244 -22.49 -20.25 -11.63
CA ASP A 244 -23.54 -20.58 -10.66
C ASP A 244 -23.66 -19.54 -9.54
N LEU A 245 -22.94 -18.40 -9.64
CA LEU A 245 -22.91 -17.36 -8.60
C LEU A 245 -23.01 -15.96 -9.21
N VAL A 246 -23.83 -15.13 -8.59
CA VAL A 246 -23.88 -13.68 -8.82
C VAL A 246 -23.38 -12.95 -7.57
N ILE A 247 -22.37 -12.14 -7.74
CA ILE A 247 -21.79 -11.29 -6.71
C ILE A 247 -22.30 -9.87 -6.94
N VAL A 248 -22.98 -9.32 -5.93
CA VAL A 248 -23.42 -7.92 -5.89
C VAL A 248 -22.59 -7.22 -4.85
N ALA A 249 -21.71 -6.32 -5.25
CA ALA A 249 -20.79 -5.72 -4.30
C ALA A 249 -20.87 -4.20 -4.28
N ASP A 250 -20.58 -3.66 -3.08
CA ASP A 250 -20.35 -2.25 -2.84
C ASP A 250 -18.84 -2.00 -2.79
N ALA A 251 -18.36 -1.01 -3.57
CA ALA A 251 -16.94 -0.70 -3.65
C ALA A 251 -16.58 0.49 -2.76
N LYS A 252 -15.63 0.33 -1.86
CA LYS A 252 -15.18 1.40 -0.97
C LYS A 252 -13.69 1.66 -1.08
N CYS A 253 -13.35 2.91 -1.40
CA CYS A 253 -11.98 3.38 -1.32
C CYS A 253 -11.73 3.93 0.09
N ILE A 254 -10.99 3.19 0.89
CA ILE A 254 -10.58 3.57 2.25
C ILE A 254 -9.14 4.08 2.27
N ARG A 255 -8.76 4.82 3.32
CA ARG A 255 -7.39 5.28 3.54
C ARG A 255 -6.59 4.24 4.30
N HIS A 256 -5.27 4.27 4.13
CA HIS A 256 -4.39 3.57 5.05
C HIS A 256 -4.28 4.37 6.35
N SER A 257 -4.99 3.94 7.36
CA SER A 257 -5.08 4.68 8.62
C SER A 257 -4.15 4.13 9.68
N MET A 258 -3.38 5.04 10.32
CA MET A 258 -2.53 4.75 11.48
C MET A 258 -3.23 5.06 12.80
N GLU A 259 -4.17 5.99 12.80
CA GLU A 259 -4.86 6.46 14.00
C GLU A 259 -6.05 5.56 14.33
N ALA A 260 -6.26 5.29 15.62
CA ALA A 260 -7.40 4.51 16.08
C ALA A 260 -8.74 5.13 15.66
N ASN A 261 -8.87 6.46 15.73
CA ASN A 261 -10.08 7.16 15.31
C ASN A 261 -10.39 6.97 13.83
N ASN A 262 -9.37 7.10 12.97
CA ASN A 262 -9.55 6.88 11.54
C ASN A 262 -9.90 5.43 11.22
N ARG A 263 -9.34 4.45 11.96
CA ARG A 263 -9.71 3.04 11.83
C ARG A 263 -11.15 2.78 12.23
N HIS A 264 -11.63 3.49 13.26
CA HIS A 264 -13.03 3.45 13.65
C HIS A 264 -13.94 4.02 12.55
N ASP A 265 -13.56 5.14 11.95
CA ASP A 265 -14.30 5.74 10.84
C ASP A 265 -14.31 4.83 9.59
N ASP A 266 -13.17 4.20 9.28
CA ASP A 266 -13.07 3.21 8.20
C ASP A 266 -13.96 2.00 8.48
N TRP A 267 -13.99 1.51 9.73
CA TRP A 267 -14.88 0.40 10.12
C TRP A 267 -16.36 0.76 9.99
N ASN A 268 -16.76 1.96 10.39
CA ASN A 268 -18.13 2.45 10.19
C ASN A 268 -18.47 2.56 8.69
N THR A 269 -17.50 2.95 7.86
CA THR A 269 -17.64 2.95 6.40
C THR A 269 -17.88 1.53 5.86
N ILE A 270 -17.19 0.53 6.40
CA ILE A 270 -17.38 -0.88 6.02
C ILE A 270 -18.77 -1.40 6.46
N ILE A 271 -19.22 -1.08 7.67
CA ILE A 271 -20.57 -1.43 8.14
C ILE A 271 -21.62 -0.84 7.19
N HIS A 272 -21.50 0.45 6.88
CA HIS A 272 -22.45 1.08 5.96
C HIS A 272 -22.40 0.48 4.54
N ALA A 273 -21.21 0.10 4.05
CA ALA A 273 -21.05 -0.58 2.77
C ALA A 273 -21.74 -1.96 2.77
N SER A 274 -21.70 -2.69 3.89
CA SER A 274 -22.38 -3.98 4.00
C SER A 274 -23.91 -3.83 3.93
N GLU A 275 -24.48 -2.80 4.56
CA GLU A 275 -25.89 -2.45 4.45
C GLU A 275 -26.27 -2.10 3.00
N GLN A 276 -25.41 -1.33 2.31
CA GLN A 276 -25.62 -0.97 0.90
C GLN A 276 -25.56 -2.20 -0.01
N ALA A 277 -24.56 -3.07 0.18
CA ALA A 277 -24.44 -4.31 -0.59
C ALA A 277 -25.68 -5.21 -0.42
N THR A 278 -26.25 -5.27 0.80
CA THR A 278 -27.50 -6.01 1.06
C THR A 278 -28.67 -5.41 0.28
N LYS A 279 -28.86 -4.10 0.35
CA LYS A 279 -29.95 -3.41 -0.38
C LYS A 279 -29.84 -3.60 -1.88
N LYS A 280 -28.63 -3.46 -2.43
CA LYS A 280 -28.33 -3.69 -3.84
C LYS A 280 -28.62 -5.14 -4.25
N LEU A 281 -28.28 -6.11 -3.40
CA LEU A 281 -28.60 -7.52 -3.61
C LEU A 281 -30.12 -7.75 -3.69
N GLU A 282 -30.89 -7.21 -2.74
CA GLU A 282 -32.35 -7.34 -2.73
C GLU A 282 -32.97 -6.67 -3.95
N TYR A 283 -32.43 -5.54 -4.39
CA TYR A 283 -32.84 -4.89 -5.64
C TYR A 283 -32.61 -5.81 -6.85
N VAL A 284 -31.40 -6.38 -6.99
CA VAL A 284 -31.08 -7.31 -8.07
C VAL A 284 -32.02 -8.52 -8.07
N LYS A 285 -32.29 -9.10 -6.89
CA LYS A 285 -33.18 -10.28 -6.78
C LYS A 285 -34.63 -9.95 -7.13
N SER A 286 -35.13 -8.76 -6.78
CA SER A 286 -36.51 -8.36 -7.01
C SER A 286 -36.81 -7.87 -8.44
N HIS A 287 -35.76 -7.58 -9.24
CA HIS A 287 -35.89 -7.05 -10.60
C HIS A 287 -35.33 -8.02 -11.66
N GLN A 288 -35.75 -9.29 -11.59
CA GLN A 288 -35.26 -10.37 -12.46
C GLN A 288 -35.30 -9.99 -13.94
N GLU A 289 -36.40 -9.40 -14.41
CA GLU A 289 -36.58 -9.05 -15.83
C GLU A 289 -35.50 -8.06 -16.33
N GLU A 290 -34.97 -7.22 -15.45
CA GLU A 290 -33.92 -6.24 -15.79
C GLU A 290 -32.52 -6.88 -15.81
N PHE A 291 -32.26 -7.80 -14.89
CA PHE A 291 -30.93 -8.37 -14.69
C PHE A 291 -30.69 -9.70 -15.41
N GLU A 292 -31.69 -10.53 -15.63
CA GLU A 292 -31.55 -11.83 -16.28
C GLU A 292 -30.88 -11.77 -17.67
N PRO A 293 -31.17 -10.77 -18.54
CA PRO A 293 -30.45 -10.60 -19.78
C PRO A 293 -28.93 -10.33 -19.61
N LEU A 294 -28.55 -9.78 -18.47
CA LEU A 294 -27.16 -9.41 -18.18
C LEU A 294 -26.37 -10.56 -17.54
N ILE A 295 -26.99 -11.30 -16.61
CA ILE A 295 -26.30 -12.27 -15.77
C ILE A 295 -26.68 -13.71 -16.06
N GLY A 296 -27.71 -13.95 -16.90
CA GLY A 296 -28.22 -15.26 -17.26
C GLY A 296 -29.30 -15.79 -16.33
N ASP A 297 -29.69 -17.05 -16.52
CA ASP A 297 -30.81 -17.73 -15.86
C ASP A 297 -30.72 -17.69 -14.32
N TYR A 298 -31.62 -16.92 -13.70
CA TYR A 298 -31.70 -16.71 -12.26
C TYR A 298 -31.92 -18.00 -11.46
N SER A 299 -32.66 -18.95 -12.03
CA SER A 299 -33.00 -20.22 -11.34
C SER A 299 -31.77 -21.06 -11.01
N LYS A 300 -30.65 -20.80 -11.69
CA LYS A 300 -29.40 -21.52 -11.54
C LYS A 300 -28.34 -20.75 -10.77
N LYS A 301 -28.67 -19.54 -10.27
CA LYS A 301 -27.70 -18.67 -9.64
C LYS A 301 -27.90 -18.62 -8.13
N GLN A 302 -26.80 -18.70 -7.42
CA GLN A 302 -26.71 -18.21 -6.03
C GLN A 302 -26.38 -16.72 -6.06
N PHE A 303 -26.77 -15.99 -5.04
CA PHE A 303 -26.56 -14.56 -4.94
C PHE A 303 -25.80 -14.23 -3.66
N MET A 304 -24.74 -13.46 -3.77
CA MET A 304 -23.86 -13.13 -2.65
C MET A 304 -23.60 -11.61 -2.59
N PRO A 305 -23.93 -10.95 -1.46
CA PRO A 305 -23.49 -9.59 -1.21
C PRO A 305 -22.02 -9.58 -0.81
N LEU A 306 -21.29 -8.50 -1.16
CA LEU A 306 -19.86 -8.38 -0.88
C LEU A 306 -19.48 -6.93 -0.71
N VAL A 307 -18.48 -6.65 0.13
CA VAL A 307 -17.80 -5.34 0.18
C VAL A 307 -16.42 -5.49 -0.43
N VAL A 308 -16.08 -4.63 -1.41
CA VAL A 308 -14.77 -4.63 -2.05
C VAL A 308 -14.01 -3.37 -1.67
N THR A 309 -12.81 -3.53 -1.10
CA THR A 309 -11.95 -2.42 -0.70
C THR A 309 -10.68 -2.34 -1.54
N ASN A 310 -10.05 -1.17 -1.57
CA ASN A 310 -8.75 -0.97 -2.22
C ASN A 310 -7.57 -1.48 -1.37
N TYR A 311 -7.77 -1.77 -0.08
CA TYR A 311 -6.75 -2.26 0.85
C TYR A 311 -7.10 -3.60 1.47
N PRO A 312 -6.10 -4.44 1.76
CA PRO A 312 -6.29 -5.76 2.35
C PRO A 312 -6.63 -5.74 3.86
N PHE A 313 -6.70 -4.57 4.50
CA PHE A 313 -6.76 -4.45 5.96
C PHE A 313 -7.97 -5.15 6.59
N TYR A 314 -9.12 -5.09 5.91
CA TYR A 314 -10.37 -5.71 6.37
C TYR A 314 -10.71 -7.01 5.63
N THR A 315 -9.83 -7.52 4.78
CA THR A 315 -10.08 -8.75 4.02
C THR A 315 -10.31 -9.93 4.94
N GLY A 316 -11.42 -10.64 4.70
CA GLY A 316 -11.86 -11.77 5.51
C GLY A 316 -12.59 -11.37 6.80
N CYS A 317 -12.89 -10.08 7.00
CA CYS A 317 -13.84 -9.66 8.01
C CYS A 317 -15.27 -10.01 7.59
N ASP A 318 -16.08 -10.34 8.57
CA ASP A 318 -17.51 -10.62 8.44
C ASP A 318 -18.28 -9.51 9.15
N VAL A 319 -19.20 -8.89 8.44
CA VAL A 319 -20.12 -7.88 8.96
C VAL A 319 -21.54 -8.38 8.68
N ASP A 320 -22.18 -8.96 9.69
CA ASP A 320 -23.54 -9.52 9.62
C ASP A 320 -23.74 -10.52 8.45
N GLY A 321 -22.76 -11.40 8.25
CA GLY A 321 -22.75 -12.41 7.18
C GLY A 321 -22.27 -11.90 5.82
N ILE A 322 -21.82 -10.65 5.72
CA ILE A 322 -21.27 -10.05 4.50
C ILE A 322 -19.76 -9.94 4.63
N TYR A 323 -19.06 -10.59 3.71
CA TYR A 323 -17.60 -10.58 3.74
C TYR A 323 -17.03 -9.34 3.07
N VAL A 324 -15.87 -8.93 3.60
CA VAL A 324 -15.04 -7.88 3.01
C VAL A 324 -13.85 -8.53 2.30
N ILE A 325 -13.60 -8.10 1.07
CA ILE A 325 -12.43 -8.54 0.30
C ILE A 325 -11.73 -7.33 -0.32
N ASP A 326 -10.43 -7.37 -0.40
CA ASP A 326 -9.70 -6.35 -1.18
C ASP A 326 -9.73 -6.67 -2.68
N SER A 327 -9.62 -5.63 -3.49
CA SER A 327 -9.66 -5.73 -4.95
C SER A 327 -8.60 -6.66 -5.51
N HIS A 328 -7.41 -6.71 -4.88
CA HIS A 328 -6.35 -7.59 -5.35
C HIS A 328 -6.70 -9.06 -5.13
N SER A 329 -7.20 -9.42 -3.94
CA SER A 329 -7.66 -10.77 -3.64
C SER A 329 -8.79 -11.21 -4.58
N LEU A 330 -9.76 -10.30 -4.84
CA LEU A 330 -10.83 -10.55 -5.79
C LEU A 330 -10.29 -10.80 -7.20
N ILE A 331 -9.44 -9.92 -7.71
CA ILE A 331 -8.85 -10.03 -9.05
C ILE A 331 -7.98 -11.29 -9.16
N ALA A 332 -7.17 -11.61 -8.14
CA ALA A 332 -6.35 -12.81 -8.12
C ALA A 332 -7.20 -14.07 -8.18
N TYR A 333 -8.29 -14.14 -7.41
CA TYR A 333 -9.23 -15.26 -7.49
C TYR A 333 -9.79 -15.42 -8.91
N LEU A 334 -10.38 -14.36 -9.46
CA LEU A 334 -11.03 -14.39 -10.77
C LEU A 334 -10.06 -14.68 -11.91
N ARG A 335 -8.80 -14.27 -11.81
CA ARG A 335 -7.80 -14.37 -12.89
C ARG A 335 -7.00 -15.65 -12.87
N THR A 336 -6.56 -16.10 -11.70
CA THR A 336 -5.56 -17.17 -11.59
C THR A 336 -6.11 -18.47 -11.03
N GLY A 337 -7.16 -18.42 -10.20
CA GLY A 337 -7.68 -19.59 -9.49
C GLY A 337 -6.66 -20.26 -8.58
N SER A 338 -5.60 -19.55 -8.21
CA SER A 338 -4.53 -20.08 -7.38
C SER A 338 -3.94 -18.99 -6.49
N VAL A 339 -3.41 -19.41 -5.35
CA VAL A 339 -2.62 -18.58 -4.45
C VAL A 339 -1.24 -19.20 -4.33
N ALA A 340 -0.19 -18.41 -4.54
CA ALA A 340 1.19 -18.80 -4.32
C ALA A 340 1.85 -17.83 -3.34
N LEU A 341 2.37 -18.36 -2.24
CA LEU A 341 3.19 -17.63 -1.29
C LEU A 341 4.65 -17.83 -1.64
N ARG A 342 5.36 -16.75 -1.85
CA ARG A 342 6.77 -16.78 -2.20
C ARG A 342 7.58 -15.97 -1.19
N GLN A 343 8.75 -16.47 -0.85
CA GLN A 343 9.72 -15.74 -0.05
C GLN A 343 10.42 -14.71 -0.96
N MET A 344 10.57 -13.49 -0.47
CA MET A 344 11.32 -12.44 -1.17
C MET A 344 12.82 -12.61 -0.89
N ASP A 345 13.37 -13.72 -1.33
CA ASP A 345 14.81 -13.96 -1.41
C ASP A 345 15.32 -13.73 -2.83
N ALA A 346 16.64 -13.89 -3.01
CA ALA A 346 17.28 -13.72 -4.33
C ALA A 346 16.71 -14.69 -5.40
N TYR A 347 16.06 -15.77 -4.98
CA TYR A 347 15.53 -16.82 -5.85
C TYR A 347 14.00 -16.77 -5.99
N ASN A 348 13.32 -15.87 -5.27
CA ASN A 348 11.86 -15.79 -5.25
C ASN A 348 11.19 -17.16 -4.99
N SER A 349 11.69 -17.85 -3.95
CA SER A 349 11.38 -19.24 -3.65
C SER A 349 9.91 -19.43 -3.33
N LEU A 350 9.28 -20.45 -3.91
CA LEU A 350 7.90 -20.82 -3.60
C LEU A 350 7.84 -21.45 -2.21
N VAL A 351 7.14 -20.83 -1.28
CA VAL A 351 6.92 -21.34 0.08
C VAL A 351 5.70 -22.25 0.12
N SER A 352 4.61 -21.82 -0.51
CA SER A 352 3.36 -22.56 -0.57
C SER A 352 2.55 -22.16 -1.80
N GLY A 353 1.80 -23.11 -2.35
CA GLY A 353 0.86 -22.85 -3.44
C GLY A 353 -0.39 -23.72 -3.26
N LYS A 354 -1.54 -23.13 -3.54
CA LYS A 354 -2.83 -23.83 -3.48
C LYS A 354 -3.68 -23.42 -4.68
N PHE A 355 -4.24 -24.41 -5.38
CA PHE A 355 -5.32 -24.16 -6.31
C PHE A 355 -6.61 -23.90 -5.54
N LEU A 356 -7.33 -22.89 -5.93
CA LEU A 356 -8.59 -22.47 -5.31
C LEU A 356 -9.78 -23.14 -6.01
N TYR A 357 -9.64 -23.36 -7.31
CA TYR A 357 -10.60 -24.06 -8.16
C TYR A 357 -9.90 -24.57 -9.44
N THR A 358 -10.50 -25.58 -10.07
CA THR A 358 -10.05 -26.21 -11.32
C THR A 358 -11.14 -26.25 -12.38
N THR A 359 -12.37 -25.92 -12.02
CA THR A 359 -13.54 -25.87 -12.92
C THR A 359 -14.35 -24.58 -12.71
N GLU A 360 -15.18 -24.20 -13.68
CA GLU A 360 -16.09 -23.04 -13.54
C GLU A 360 -17.12 -23.21 -12.40
N THR A 361 -17.56 -24.43 -12.17
CA THR A 361 -18.46 -24.74 -11.07
C THR A 361 -17.77 -24.54 -9.74
N GLU A 362 -16.54 -25.03 -9.58
CA GLU A 362 -15.73 -24.79 -8.37
C GLU A 362 -15.39 -23.32 -8.20
N MET A 363 -15.16 -22.57 -9.29
CA MET A 363 -14.96 -21.12 -9.24
C MET A 363 -16.17 -20.42 -8.60
N SER A 364 -17.38 -20.88 -8.86
CA SER A 364 -18.58 -20.35 -8.23
C SER A 364 -18.75 -20.82 -6.78
N SER A 365 -18.63 -22.14 -6.55
CA SER A 365 -18.91 -22.75 -5.23
C SER A 365 -17.87 -22.41 -4.16
N ASN A 366 -16.60 -22.26 -4.55
CA ASN A 366 -15.50 -22.03 -3.60
C ASN A 366 -15.30 -20.55 -3.27
N PHE A 367 -15.99 -19.63 -3.94
CA PHE A 367 -15.78 -18.20 -3.75
C PHE A 367 -16.18 -17.73 -2.34
N PHE A 368 -17.30 -18.23 -1.80
CA PHE A 368 -17.74 -17.91 -0.46
C PHE A 368 -16.70 -18.35 0.58
N ASP A 369 -16.23 -19.60 0.47
CA ASP A 369 -15.22 -20.13 1.36
C ASP A 369 -13.89 -19.38 1.26
N TYR A 370 -13.51 -18.95 0.05
CA TYR A 370 -12.35 -18.10 -0.18
C TYR A 370 -12.46 -16.73 0.52
N CYS A 371 -13.64 -16.10 0.50
CA CYS A 371 -13.85 -14.84 1.21
C CYS A 371 -13.76 -15.03 2.73
N LYS A 372 -14.34 -16.12 3.25
CA LYS A 372 -14.34 -16.45 4.67
C LYS A 372 -12.96 -16.88 5.17
N HIS A 373 -12.31 -17.76 4.44
CA HIS A 373 -11.03 -18.39 4.76
C HIS A 373 -9.95 -17.96 3.77
N ASN A 374 -9.65 -16.63 3.76
CA ASN A 374 -8.62 -16.14 2.84
C ASN A 374 -7.27 -16.85 3.11
N PRO A 375 -6.72 -17.62 2.15
CA PRO A 375 -5.56 -18.49 2.40
C PRO A 375 -4.31 -17.71 2.82
N VAL A 376 -4.19 -16.46 2.40
CA VAL A 376 -3.05 -15.61 2.78
C VAL A 376 -3.19 -15.17 4.23
N LYS A 377 -4.40 -14.78 4.65
CA LYS A 377 -4.69 -14.45 6.06
C LYS A 377 -4.41 -15.66 6.95
N GLU A 378 -4.94 -16.83 6.59
CA GLU A 378 -4.74 -18.06 7.35
C GLU A 378 -3.27 -18.47 7.47
N TYR A 379 -2.49 -18.27 6.41
CA TYR A 379 -1.05 -18.51 6.46
C TYR A 379 -0.31 -17.52 7.37
N LEU A 380 -0.70 -16.25 7.39
CA LEU A 380 0.00 -15.21 8.16
C LEU A 380 -0.37 -15.19 9.64
N MET A 381 -1.64 -15.50 9.96
CA MET A 381 -2.13 -15.41 11.36
C MET A 381 -1.31 -16.20 12.39
N PRO A 382 -0.86 -17.45 12.13
CA PRO A 382 -0.03 -18.19 13.09
C PRO A 382 1.34 -17.55 13.38
N HIS A 383 1.80 -16.66 12.51
CA HIS A 383 3.09 -15.96 12.66
C HIS A 383 2.95 -14.57 13.33
N ILE A 384 1.74 -14.18 13.70
CA ILE A 384 1.48 -12.90 14.38
C ILE A 384 1.36 -13.17 15.87
N GLN A 385 2.25 -12.57 16.65
CA GLN A 385 2.21 -12.60 18.11
C GLN A 385 1.85 -11.22 18.63
N MET A 386 1.00 -11.20 19.67
CA MET A 386 0.71 -9.97 20.40
C MET A 386 1.76 -9.79 21.48
N VAL A 387 2.50 -8.70 21.42
CA VAL A 387 3.59 -8.40 22.36
C VAL A 387 3.27 -7.13 23.10
N GLU A 388 3.53 -7.11 24.40
CA GLU A 388 3.45 -5.92 25.21
C GLU A 388 4.71 -5.08 25.07
N TYR A 389 4.54 -3.81 24.73
CA TYR A 389 5.64 -2.85 24.63
C TYR A 389 5.55 -1.86 25.79
N PRO A 390 6.60 -1.70 26.60
CA PRO A 390 6.62 -0.67 27.61
C PRO A 390 6.67 0.72 26.96
N LEU A 391 5.68 1.57 27.26
CA LEU A 391 5.62 2.95 26.76
C LEU A 391 6.40 3.93 27.63
N ASN A 392 6.71 3.55 28.86
CA ASN A 392 7.52 4.35 29.76
C ASN A 392 8.43 3.49 30.63
N THR A 393 9.44 4.10 31.22
CA THR A 393 10.39 3.46 32.12
C THR A 393 10.02 3.65 33.60
N ASN A 394 8.84 4.17 33.92
CA ASN A 394 8.42 4.35 35.30
C ASN A 394 7.98 3.00 35.87
N LYS A 395 8.84 2.41 36.69
CA LYS A 395 8.60 1.10 37.35
C LYS A 395 7.37 1.10 38.27
N ASN A 396 6.95 2.25 38.79
CA ASN A 396 5.83 2.38 39.74
C ASN A 396 4.46 2.51 39.03
N ALA A 397 4.46 2.88 37.76
CA ALA A 397 3.27 2.99 36.94
C ALA A 397 3.62 2.61 35.49
N PRO A 398 3.85 1.33 35.21
CA PRO A 398 4.19 0.91 33.87
C PRO A 398 2.98 1.14 32.95
N VAL A 399 3.20 1.88 31.88
CA VAL A 399 2.25 1.99 30.79
C VAL A 399 2.76 1.09 29.67
N THR A 400 1.95 0.12 29.28
CA THR A 400 2.26 -0.82 28.20
C THR A 400 1.30 -0.60 27.04
N SER A 401 1.78 -0.86 25.85
CA SER A 401 0.97 -0.99 24.63
C SER A 401 1.04 -2.44 24.18
N VAL A 402 -0.08 -2.98 23.74
CA VAL A 402 -0.13 -4.31 23.14
C VAL A 402 -0.18 -4.13 21.64
N GLY A 403 0.75 -4.74 20.93
CA GLY A 403 0.82 -4.66 19.48
C GLY A 403 1.21 -5.97 18.83
N PRO A 404 0.82 -6.19 17.57
CA PRO A 404 1.21 -7.39 16.83
C PRO A 404 2.69 -7.33 16.44
N THR A 405 3.40 -8.41 16.66
CA THR A 405 4.74 -8.65 16.13
C THR A 405 4.68 -9.82 15.15
N PHE A 406 5.32 -9.67 14.02
CA PHE A 406 5.36 -10.70 12.99
C PHE A 406 6.67 -11.49 13.08
N HIS A 407 6.57 -12.80 13.33
CA HIS A 407 7.70 -13.71 13.32
C HIS A 407 7.55 -14.71 12.17
N MET A 408 8.42 -14.61 11.17
CA MET A 408 8.59 -15.70 10.20
C MET A 408 9.72 -16.60 10.65
N SER A 409 9.41 -17.81 11.11
CA SER A 409 10.42 -18.87 11.20
C SER A 409 10.71 -19.40 9.80
N ILE A 410 11.93 -19.24 9.34
CA ILE A 410 12.41 -19.93 8.14
C ILE A 410 12.44 -21.43 8.49
N LYS A 411 11.63 -22.26 7.84
CA LYS A 411 11.74 -23.72 7.97
C LYS A 411 13.14 -24.15 7.54
N GLY A 412 13.97 -24.52 8.47
CA GLY A 412 15.36 -24.94 8.27
C GLY A 412 16.18 -24.89 9.55
N GLU A 413 15.78 -24.07 10.51
CA GLU A 413 16.30 -24.16 11.87
C GLU A 413 15.25 -24.88 12.71
N GLU A 414 15.44 -26.17 12.96
CA GLU A 414 14.85 -26.80 14.11
C GLU A 414 15.27 -25.93 15.30
N ALA A 415 14.33 -25.19 15.85
CA ALA A 415 14.56 -24.43 17.06
C ALA A 415 14.96 -25.45 18.13
N ASP A 416 16.24 -25.44 18.46
CA ASP A 416 16.77 -26.10 19.64
C ASP A 416 16.10 -25.40 20.84
N ASN A 417 14.91 -25.86 21.19
CA ASN A 417 14.10 -25.40 22.33
C ASN A 417 14.75 -25.87 23.65
N SER A 418 16.03 -25.59 23.82
CA SER A 418 16.77 -25.79 25.09
C SER A 418 17.37 -24.46 25.55
N SER A 419 16.57 -23.43 25.66
CA SER A 419 16.87 -22.32 26.57
C SER A 419 15.74 -22.22 27.59
N ASP A 420 15.86 -23.03 28.65
CA ASP A 420 15.20 -22.81 29.94
C ASP A 420 15.32 -21.32 30.32
N GLY A 421 14.25 -20.58 30.05
CA GLY A 421 14.06 -19.24 30.60
C GLY A 421 13.88 -19.37 32.13
N LYS A 422 14.97 -19.51 32.86
CA LYS A 422 14.95 -19.28 34.29
C LYS A 422 14.59 -17.81 34.51
N CYS A 423 13.37 -17.59 34.97
CA CYS A 423 13.02 -16.38 35.70
C CYS A 423 14.01 -16.25 36.86
N VAL A 424 14.85 -15.25 36.83
CA VAL A 424 15.66 -14.82 37.95
C VAL A 424 14.77 -13.94 38.81
N ASP A 425 14.23 -14.52 39.86
CA ASP A 425 13.64 -13.78 40.98
C ASP A 425 14.75 -12.94 41.59
N HIS A 426 14.66 -11.64 41.49
CA HIS A 426 15.41 -10.68 42.28
C HIS A 426 14.51 -10.12 43.36
N GLU A 427 14.84 -10.52 44.59
CA GLU A 427 14.37 -9.89 45.82
C GLU A 427 14.62 -8.39 45.88
#